data_36bf514a2f9f08a69160b504ac933119
#
_entry.id   36bf514a2f9f08a69160b504ac933119
#
_cell.length_a   1.000
_cell.length_b   1.000
_cell.length_c   1.000
_cell.angle_alpha   90.00
_cell.angle_beta   90.00
_cell.angle_gamma   90.00
#
_symmetry.space_group_name_H-M   'P 1'
#
loop_
_entity.id
_entity.type
_entity.pdbx_description
1 polymer ?
#
loop_
_entity_poly.entity_id
_entity_poly.type
_entity_poly.pdbx_seq_one_letter_code
_entity_poly.pdbx_strand_id
1 'polypeptide(L)'
;MKEIKGIFKANDLAKYINYKYLNMENKIVKEISPLKLQKSLYFCFAYWGGFIYSGEKNKSELTSSFNKYLFDDRIEAWVYGPVVPNVYRSNEYLQECNPDEMFKGNEYVREFIDGILDDVLKVSDFNLVEVSHQDKCWKNNFNPDSLTHNNEIDKDEIIREYAREI
;
A
#
# COMPACT_ATOMS: atom_id res chain seq x y z
N MET A 1 19.18 -12.20 -12.66
CA MET A 1 18.63 -10.87 -12.35
C MET A 1 17.16 -10.98 -12.02
N LYS A 2 16.77 -10.49 -10.86
CA LYS A 2 15.37 -10.44 -10.48
C LYS A 2 14.69 -9.30 -11.23
N GLU A 3 13.71 -9.60 -12.06
CA GLU A 3 12.88 -8.56 -12.66
C GLU A 3 12.07 -7.87 -11.57
N ILE A 4 12.00 -6.53 -11.65
CA ILE A 4 11.14 -5.75 -10.75
C ILE A 4 9.71 -5.97 -11.22
N LYS A 5 8.92 -6.70 -10.43
CA LYS A 5 7.53 -7.04 -10.79
C LYS A 5 6.53 -5.94 -10.43
N GLY A 6 6.93 -4.95 -9.63
CA GLY A 6 6.08 -3.84 -9.22
C GLY A 6 6.30 -2.58 -10.04
N ILE A 7 5.31 -1.68 -10.02
CA ILE A 7 5.44 -0.37 -10.69
C ILE A 7 6.51 0.48 -9.99
N PHE A 8 6.52 0.45 -8.66
CA PHE A 8 7.44 1.21 -7.81
C PHE A 8 8.12 0.30 -6.82
N LYS A 9 9.22 0.77 -6.24
CA LYS A 9 9.73 0.22 -4.98
C LYS A 9 8.87 0.77 -3.84
N ALA A 10 8.59 -0.04 -2.82
CA ALA A 10 7.76 0.39 -1.70
C ALA A 10 8.34 1.62 -0.99
N ASN A 11 9.67 1.72 -0.88
CA ASN A 11 10.32 2.88 -0.28
C ASN A 11 10.10 4.16 -1.09
N ASP A 12 10.03 4.09 -2.42
CA ASP A 12 9.72 5.25 -3.25
C ASP A 12 8.27 5.69 -3.05
N LEU A 13 7.35 4.75 -2.96
CA LEU A 13 5.94 5.06 -2.65
C LEU A 13 5.83 5.65 -1.24
N ALA A 14 6.60 5.15 -0.28
CA ALA A 14 6.62 5.70 1.08
C ALA A 14 7.05 7.16 1.11
N LYS A 15 8.04 7.53 0.30
CA LYS A 15 8.45 8.96 0.15
C LYS A 15 7.28 9.81 -0.34
N TYR A 16 6.53 9.32 -1.31
CA TYR A 16 5.38 10.05 -1.85
C TYR A 16 4.26 10.16 -0.81
N ILE A 17 3.99 9.10 -0.07
CA ILE A 17 2.98 9.12 1.00
C ILE A 17 3.35 10.18 2.05
N ASN A 18 4.61 10.22 2.46
CA ASN A 18 5.10 11.24 3.40
C ASN A 18 4.98 12.65 2.80
N TYR A 19 5.30 12.81 1.52
CA TYR A 19 5.13 14.07 0.80
C TYR A 19 3.68 14.55 0.87
N LYS A 20 2.73 13.67 0.57
CA LYS A 20 1.30 13.99 0.64
C LYS A 20 0.88 14.36 2.06
N TYR A 21 1.35 13.59 3.05
CA TYR A 21 1.03 13.84 4.44
C TYR A 21 1.54 15.21 4.91
N LEU A 22 2.77 15.56 4.57
CA LEU A 22 3.37 16.84 4.96
C LEU A 22 2.67 18.04 4.31
N ASN A 23 2.03 17.85 3.17
CA ASN A 23 1.30 18.90 2.46
C ASN A 23 -0.18 18.93 2.78
N MET A 24 -0.66 18.10 3.71
CA MET A 24 -2.06 18.14 4.15
C MET A 24 -2.34 19.38 5.00
N GLU A 25 -3.49 19.97 4.77
CA GLU A 25 -4.05 20.97 5.69
C GLU A 25 -4.68 20.26 6.89
N ASN A 26 -4.69 20.92 8.05
CA ASN A 26 -5.37 20.42 9.27
C ASN A 26 -4.84 19.08 9.80
N LYS A 27 -3.59 18.73 9.52
CA LYS A 27 -2.99 17.56 10.15
C LYS A 27 -2.78 17.82 11.65
N ILE A 28 -3.13 16.82 12.47
CA ILE A 28 -3.05 16.92 13.93
C ILE A 28 -1.59 16.75 14.39
N VAL A 29 -0.84 15.90 13.73
CA VAL A 29 0.55 15.56 14.06
C VAL A 29 1.46 15.96 12.91
N LYS A 30 2.63 16.53 13.23
CA LYS A 30 3.57 17.04 12.21
C LYS A 30 4.26 15.94 11.40
N GLU A 31 4.43 14.77 11.99
CA GLU A 31 5.10 13.64 11.33
C GLU A 31 4.12 12.50 11.14
N ILE A 32 4.24 11.81 10.01
CA ILE A 32 3.44 10.61 9.78
C ILE A 32 3.87 9.52 10.75
N SER A 33 2.90 8.85 11.38
CA SER A 33 3.21 7.73 12.24
C SER A 33 3.62 6.51 11.43
N PRO A 34 4.45 5.61 12.00
CA PRO A 34 4.76 4.35 11.34
C PRO A 34 3.50 3.54 10.97
N LEU A 35 2.50 3.53 11.84
CA LEU A 35 1.25 2.83 11.56
C LEU A 35 0.52 3.41 10.36
N LYS A 36 0.39 4.72 10.30
CA LYS A 36 -0.29 5.38 9.17
C LYS A 36 0.45 5.16 7.86
N LEU A 37 1.77 5.25 7.89
CA LEU A 37 2.60 4.99 6.70
C LEU A 37 2.39 3.56 6.18
N GLN A 38 2.45 2.58 7.08
CA GLN A 38 2.31 1.18 6.71
C GLN A 38 0.91 0.85 6.18
N LYS A 39 -0.13 1.37 6.83
CA LYS A 39 -1.51 1.13 6.37
C LYS A 39 -1.78 1.84 5.04
N SER A 40 -1.22 3.03 4.85
CA SER A 40 -1.33 3.75 3.57
C SER A 40 -0.70 2.95 2.43
N LEU A 41 0.50 2.39 2.64
CA LEU A 41 1.15 1.51 1.67
C LEU A 41 0.28 0.30 1.34
N TYR A 42 -0.23 -0.37 2.37
CA TYR A 42 -1.04 -1.56 2.21
C TYR A 42 -2.34 -1.28 1.44
N PHE A 43 -3.07 -0.24 1.82
CA PHE A 43 -4.34 0.08 1.15
C PHE A 43 -4.13 0.54 -0.29
N CYS A 44 -3.08 1.31 -0.57
CA CYS A 44 -2.74 1.66 -1.95
C CYS A 44 -2.47 0.41 -2.78
N PHE A 45 -1.68 -0.52 -2.27
CA PHE A 45 -1.38 -1.78 -2.95
C PHE A 45 -2.65 -2.59 -3.18
N ALA A 46 -3.46 -2.76 -2.14
CA ALA A 46 -4.65 -3.61 -2.18
C ALA A 46 -5.71 -3.07 -3.15
N TYR A 47 -6.05 -1.80 -3.03
CA TYR A 47 -7.06 -1.21 -3.90
C TYR A 47 -6.61 -1.12 -5.35
N TRP A 48 -5.35 -0.73 -5.59
CA TRP A 48 -4.82 -0.70 -6.95
C TRP A 48 -4.83 -2.10 -7.58
N GLY A 49 -4.27 -3.07 -6.89
CA GLY A 49 -4.19 -4.44 -7.39
C GLY A 49 -5.56 -5.04 -7.63
N GLY A 50 -6.49 -4.81 -6.71
CA GLY A 50 -7.87 -5.27 -6.84
C GLY A 50 -8.57 -4.65 -8.05
N PHE A 51 -8.39 -3.35 -8.26
CA PHE A 51 -8.96 -2.64 -9.40
C PHE A 51 -8.42 -3.18 -10.73
N ILE A 52 -7.10 -3.33 -10.84
CA ILE A 52 -6.48 -3.82 -12.07
C ILE A 52 -6.88 -5.27 -12.34
N TYR A 53 -6.87 -6.12 -11.32
CA TYR A 53 -7.26 -7.52 -11.47
C TYR A 53 -8.73 -7.67 -11.89
N SER A 54 -9.62 -6.87 -11.31
CA SER A 54 -11.03 -6.84 -11.68
C SER A 54 -11.21 -6.41 -13.12
N GLY A 55 -10.45 -5.43 -13.57
CA GLY A 55 -10.46 -4.97 -14.96
C GLY A 55 -9.96 -6.03 -15.93
N GLU A 56 -8.91 -6.77 -15.57
CA GLU A 56 -8.39 -7.89 -16.38
C GLU A 56 -9.47 -8.97 -16.56
N LYS A 57 -10.15 -9.34 -15.47
CA LYS A 57 -11.24 -10.33 -15.51
C LYS A 57 -12.38 -9.90 -16.40
N ASN A 58 -12.68 -8.60 -16.44
CA ASN A 58 -13.75 -8.01 -17.25
C ASN A 58 -13.27 -7.58 -18.63
N LYS A 59 -12.04 -7.93 -19.01
CA LYS A 59 -11.43 -7.62 -20.31
C LYS A 59 -11.43 -6.11 -20.63
N SER A 60 -11.20 -5.28 -19.60
CA SER A 60 -11.09 -3.83 -19.77
C SER A 60 -9.79 -3.47 -20.47
N GLU A 61 -9.87 -2.71 -21.57
CA GLU A 61 -8.67 -2.23 -22.26
C GLU A 61 -7.88 -1.25 -21.42
N LEU A 62 -8.56 -0.43 -20.61
CA LEU A 62 -7.93 0.57 -19.75
C LEU A 62 -6.98 -0.07 -18.73
N THR A 63 -7.39 -1.18 -18.13
CA THR A 63 -6.64 -1.81 -17.04
C THR A 63 -5.66 -2.86 -17.53
N SER A 64 -5.83 -3.39 -18.76
CA SER A 64 -5.00 -4.50 -19.25
C SER A 64 -3.53 -4.13 -19.47
N SER A 65 -3.21 -2.84 -19.61
CA SER A 65 -1.85 -2.36 -19.82
C SER A 65 -1.10 -2.07 -18.53
N PHE A 66 -1.76 -2.13 -17.36
CA PHE A 66 -1.15 -1.78 -16.09
C PHE A 66 -0.76 -3.03 -15.29
N ASN A 67 0.38 -2.93 -14.59
CA ASN A 67 0.79 -3.95 -13.64
C ASN A 67 -0.11 -3.89 -12.40
N LYS A 68 -0.64 -5.03 -11.99
CA LYS A 68 -1.47 -5.14 -10.78
C LYS A 68 -0.67 -5.02 -9.49
N TYR A 69 0.65 -5.22 -9.54
CA TYR A 69 1.51 -5.03 -8.38
C TYR A 69 2.02 -3.59 -8.34
N LEU A 70 1.49 -2.82 -7.41
CA LEU A 70 1.97 -1.44 -7.19
C LEU A 70 3.43 -1.46 -6.76
N PHE A 71 3.81 -2.43 -5.93
CA PHE A 71 5.19 -2.75 -5.58
C PHE A 71 5.31 -4.27 -5.39
N ASP A 72 6.56 -4.76 -5.41
CA ASP A 72 6.85 -6.19 -5.28
C ASP A 72 7.45 -6.56 -3.92
N ASP A 73 7.62 -5.59 -3.04
CA ASP A 73 8.17 -5.80 -1.71
C ASP A 73 7.28 -6.74 -0.90
N ARG A 74 7.90 -7.51 -0.02
CA ARG A 74 7.21 -8.47 0.85
C ARG A 74 6.24 -7.74 1.79
N ILE A 75 5.05 -8.31 1.96
CA ILE A 75 4.04 -7.86 2.93
C ILE A 75 3.86 -8.98 3.94
N GLU A 76 3.88 -8.65 5.24
CA GLU A 76 3.77 -9.62 6.32
C GLU A 76 2.60 -9.30 7.24
N ALA A 77 2.05 -10.34 7.87
CA ALA A 77 0.96 -10.22 8.83
C ALA A 77 1.53 -10.00 10.23
N TRP A 78 1.57 -8.74 10.68
CA TRP A 78 2.02 -8.36 12.01
C TRP A 78 0.83 -8.12 12.94
N VAL A 79 1.09 -7.92 14.23
CA VAL A 79 0.04 -7.78 15.25
C VAL A 79 -0.88 -6.57 14.99
N TYR A 80 -0.36 -5.50 14.42
CA TYR A 80 -1.16 -4.31 14.10
C TYR A 80 -1.61 -4.26 12.63
N GLY A 81 -1.62 -5.41 11.97
CA GLY A 81 -2.07 -5.53 10.59
C GLY A 81 -0.93 -5.79 9.60
N PRO A 82 -1.22 -5.69 8.30
CA PRO A 82 -0.20 -5.90 7.28
C PRO A 82 0.90 -4.83 7.34
N VAL A 83 2.14 -5.27 7.14
CA VAL A 83 3.33 -4.41 7.18
C VAL A 83 4.25 -4.77 6.02
N VAL A 84 4.90 -3.75 5.44
CA VAL A 84 5.98 -3.89 4.47
C VAL A 84 7.31 -3.74 5.22
N PRO A 85 8.01 -4.85 5.55
CA PRO A 85 9.20 -4.77 6.40
C PRO A 85 10.33 -3.92 5.80
N ASN A 86 10.48 -3.93 4.48
CA ASN A 86 11.51 -3.11 3.82
C ASN A 86 11.36 -1.62 4.13
N VAL A 87 10.13 -1.14 4.27
CA VAL A 87 9.85 0.25 4.62
C VAL A 87 9.98 0.44 6.13
N TYR A 88 9.47 -0.49 6.91
CA TYR A 88 9.51 -0.41 8.38
C TYR A 88 10.95 -0.29 8.91
N ARG A 89 11.89 -0.99 8.27
CA ARG A 89 13.30 -1.00 8.67
C ARG A 89 14.14 0.08 8.00
N SER A 90 13.51 1.03 7.32
CA SER A 90 14.19 2.06 6.53
C SER A 90 13.73 3.45 6.96
N ASN A 91 14.58 4.45 6.74
CA ASN A 91 14.26 5.86 6.92
C ASN A 91 14.12 6.59 5.57
N GLU A 92 14.09 5.86 4.47
CA GLU A 92 14.05 6.46 3.13
C GLU A 92 12.80 7.34 2.92
N TYR A 93 11.68 7.02 3.59
CA TYR A 93 10.46 7.81 3.47
C TYR A 93 10.64 9.27 3.89
N LEU A 94 11.66 9.57 4.69
CA LEU A 94 12.00 10.92 5.12
C LEU A 94 12.75 11.73 4.05
N GLN A 95 13.26 11.06 3.02
CA GLN A 95 13.98 11.73 1.93
C GLN A 95 13.03 12.51 1.04
N GLU A 96 13.60 13.50 0.33
CA GLU A 96 12.84 14.32 -0.58
C GLU A 96 12.22 13.51 -1.71
N CYS A 97 10.97 13.81 -2.03
CA CYS A 97 10.23 13.20 -3.11
C CYS A 97 10.03 14.21 -4.24
N ASN A 98 10.31 13.82 -5.47
CA ASN A 98 9.95 14.56 -6.66
C ASN A 98 8.80 13.85 -7.38
N PRO A 99 7.54 14.22 -7.09
CA PRO A 99 6.39 13.49 -7.63
C PRO A 99 6.32 13.48 -9.15
N ASP A 100 6.65 14.59 -9.79
CA ASP A 100 6.54 14.70 -11.25
C ASP A 100 7.50 13.75 -11.96
N GLU A 101 8.71 13.59 -11.42
CA GLU A 101 9.67 12.62 -11.92
C GLU A 101 9.26 11.18 -11.61
N MET A 102 8.85 10.94 -10.38
CA MET A 102 8.44 9.60 -9.92
C MET A 102 7.31 9.02 -10.76
N PHE A 103 6.31 9.84 -11.08
CA PHE A 103 5.11 9.40 -11.79
C PHE A 103 5.15 9.68 -13.28
N LYS A 104 6.31 10.06 -13.84
CA LYS A 104 6.45 10.30 -15.27
C LYS A 104 6.08 9.01 -16.05
N GLY A 105 5.11 9.12 -16.93
CA GLY A 105 4.56 7.95 -17.63
C GLY A 105 3.55 7.12 -16.82
N ASN A 106 3.33 7.49 -15.55
CA ASN A 106 2.40 6.81 -14.64
C ASN A 106 1.41 7.78 -14.00
N GLU A 107 0.97 8.79 -14.74
CA GLU A 107 0.06 9.83 -14.24
C GLU A 107 -1.28 9.24 -13.79
N TYR A 108 -1.78 8.23 -14.50
CA TYR A 108 -3.01 7.53 -14.11
C TYR A 108 -2.86 6.84 -12.75
N VAL A 109 -1.72 6.19 -12.52
CA VAL A 109 -1.42 5.54 -11.23
C VAL A 109 -1.42 6.57 -10.10
N ARG A 110 -0.79 7.73 -10.34
CA ARG A 110 -0.75 8.82 -9.35
C ARG A 110 -2.16 9.28 -8.99
N GLU A 111 -3.00 9.51 -9.97
CA GLU A 111 -4.38 9.95 -9.75
C GLU A 111 -5.15 8.94 -8.90
N PHE A 112 -5.00 7.65 -9.19
CA PHE A 112 -5.64 6.59 -8.41
C PHE A 112 -5.13 6.57 -6.96
N ILE A 113 -3.82 6.61 -6.77
CA ILE A 113 -3.19 6.62 -5.45
C ILE A 113 -3.64 7.85 -4.66
N ASP A 114 -3.70 9.01 -5.28
CA ASP A 114 -4.14 10.25 -4.62
C ASP A 114 -5.56 10.11 -4.07
N GLY A 115 -6.46 9.46 -4.81
CA GLY A 115 -7.81 9.19 -4.34
C GLY A 115 -7.83 8.34 -3.08
N ILE A 116 -7.00 7.31 -3.02
CA ILE A 116 -6.89 6.46 -1.83
C ILE A 116 -6.28 7.24 -0.67
N LEU A 117 -5.19 7.97 -0.91
CA LEU A 117 -4.49 8.71 0.15
C LEU A 117 -5.34 9.85 0.71
N ASP A 118 -6.16 10.50 -0.11
CA ASP A 118 -7.06 11.56 0.36
C ASP A 118 -8.02 11.05 1.45
N ASP A 119 -8.40 9.79 1.39
CA ASP A 119 -9.25 9.17 2.41
C ASP A 119 -8.41 8.59 3.56
N VAL A 120 -7.43 7.77 3.25
CA VAL A 120 -6.66 6.99 4.24
C VAL A 120 -5.88 7.90 5.20
N LEU A 121 -5.26 8.96 4.69
CA LEU A 121 -4.45 9.85 5.52
C LEU A 121 -5.26 10.62 6.55
N LYS A 122 -6.57 10.74 6.37
CA LYS A 122 -7.48 11.41 7.32
C LYS A 122 -8.03 10.47 8.39
N VAL A 123 -7.89 9.18 8.21
CA VAL A 123 -8.38 8.18 9.17
C VAL A 123 -7.38 8.04 10.31
N SER A 124 -7.87 7.90 11.55
CA SER A 124 -6.99 7.71 12.70
C SER A 124 -6.20 6.40 12.59
N ASP A 125 -5.04 6.36 13.22
CA ASP A 125 -4.20 5.16 13.23
C ASP A 125 -4.96 3.96 13.80
N PHE A 126 -5.69 4.17 14.90
CA PHE A 126 -6.48 3.11 15.52
C PHE A 126 -7.52 2.55 14.54
N ASN A 127 -8.25 3.40 13.85
CA ASN A 127 -9.26 2.96 12.89
C ASN A 127 -8.63 2.26 11.67
N LEU A 128 -7.46 2.71 11.23
CA LEU A 128 -6.75 2.03 10.14
C LEU A 128 -6.35 0.61 10.54
N VAL A 129 -5.88 0.42 11.76
CA VAL A 129 -5.57 -0.92 12.29
C VAL A 129 -6.83 -1.77 12.32
N GLU A 130 -7.93 -1.24 12.87
CA GLU A 130 -9.20 -1.97 12.96
C GLU A 130 -9.71 -2.41 11.59
N VAL A 131 -9.67 -1.51 10.60
CA VAL A 131 -10.12 -1.84 9.24
C VAL A 131 -9.23 -2.92 8.63
N SER A 132 -7.91 -2.82 8.78
CA SER A 132 -6.99 -3.81 8.23
C SER A 132 -7.15 -5.20 8.88
N HIS A 133 -7.54 -5.24 10.17
CA HIS A 133 -7.79 -6.48 10.88
C HIS A 133 -9.04 -7.23 10.37
N GLN A 134 -9.92 -6.57 9.63
CA GLN A 134 -11.08 -7.23 9.03
C GLN A 134 -10.71 -8.04 7.78
N ASP A 135 -9.56 -7.76 7.18
CA ASP A 135 -9.14 -8.44 5.97
C ASP A 135 -8.82 -9.91 6.23
N LYS A 136 -9.41 -10.78 5.43
CA LYS A 136 -9.20 -12.23 5.54
C LYS A 136 -7.77 -12.62 5.25
N CYS A 137 -7.12 -11.94 4.31
CA CYS A 137 -5.71 -12.21 3.96
C CYS A 137 -4.79 -11.99 5.16
N TRP A 138 -5.09 -10.99 6.01
CA TRP A 138 -4.34 -10.81 7.25
C TRP A 138 -4.69 -11.89 8.27
N LYS A 139 -5.98 -12.14 8.51
CA LYS A 139 -6.45 -13.14 9.48
C LYS A 139 -5.90 -14.53 9.17
N ASN A 140 -5.86 -14.90 7.89
CA ASN A 140 -5.40 -16.24 7.47
C ASN A 140 -3.89 -16.42 7.67
N ASN A 141 -3.13 -15.34 7.72
CA ASN A 141 -1.66 -15.40 7.77
C ASN A 141 -1.08 -14.94 9.11
N PHE A 142 -1.86 -14.26 9.94
CA PHE A 142 -1.38 -13.82 11.25
C PHE A 142 -1.30 -15.00 12.22
N ASN A 143 -0.16 -15.16 12.87
CA ASN A 143 0.07 -16.18 13.89
C ASN A 143 0.21 -15.53 15.26
N PRO A 144 -0.82 -15.57 16.13
CA PRO A 144 -0.76 -14.95 17.45
C PRO A 144 0.22 -15.63 18.40
N ASP A 145 0.59 -16.89 18.13
CA ASP A 145 1.49 -17.66 19.00
C ASP A 145 2.97 -17.43 18.68
N SER A 146 3.27 -16.73 17.58
CA SER A 146 4.65 -16.47 17.20
C SER A 146 4.99 -14.99 17.41
N LEU A 147 5.92 -14.72 18.33
CA LEU A 147 6.43 -13.36 18.56
C LEU A 147 7.64 -13.05 17.67
N THR A 148 8.22 -14.07 17.04
CA THR A 148 9.49 -13.92 16.31
C THR A 148 9.37 -14.13 14.81
N HIS A 149 8.30 -14.74 14.34
CA HIS A 149 8.08 -15.05 12.92
C HIS A 149 6.78 -14.42 12.44
N ASN A 150 6.92 -13.46 11.51
CA ASN A 150 5.78 -12.85 10.85
C ASN A 150 5.61 -13.51 9.48
N ASN A 151 4.42 -14.05 9.25
CA ASN A 151 4.14 -14.76 8.00
C ASN A 151 3.95 -13.77 6.84
N GLU A 152 4.47 -14.15 5.70
CA GLU A 152 4.20 -13.41 4.46
C GLU A 152 2.74 -13.57 4.05
N ILE A 153 2.15 -12.47 3.62
CA ILE A 153 0.84 -12.50 2.97
C ILE A 153 1.10 -12.54 1.46
N ASP A 154 0.52 -13.54 0.79
CA ASP A 154 0.60 -13.64 -0.67
C ASP A 154 -0.08 -12.40 -1.29
N LYS A 155 0.65 -11.70 -2.14
CA LYS A 155 0.13 -10.48 -2.80
C LYS A 155 -1.12 -10.77 -3.63
N ASP A 156 -1.17 -11.91 -4.28
CA ASP A 156 -2.35 -12.28 -5.08
C ASP A 156 -3.56 -12.56 -4.19
N GLU A 157 -3.37 -13.04 -2.98
CA GLU A 157 -4.45 -13.21 -2.00
C GLU A 157 -5.08 -11.85 -1.63
N ILE A 158 -4.23 -10.84 -1.37
CA ILE A 158 -4.68 -9.47 -1.11
C ILE A 158 -5.48 -8.94 -2.30
N ILE A 159 -4.92 -9.07 -3.49
CA ILE A 159 -5.51 -8.55 -4.72
C ILE A 159 -6.86 -9.20 -5.00
N ARG A 160 -6.96 -10.52 -4.86
CA ARG A 160 -8.22 -11.22 -5.07
C ARG A 160 -9.29 -10.81 -4.06
N GLU A 161 -8.90 -10.60 -2.81
CA GLU A 161 -9.86 -10.14 -1.79
C GLU A 161 -10.41 -8.76 -2.14
N TYR A 162 -9.54 -7.82 -2.49
CA TYR A 162 -9.95 -6.46 -2.80
C TYR A 162 -10.69 -6.35 -4.14
N ALA A 163 -10.42 -7.25 -5.08
CA ALA A 163 -11.15 -7.31 -6.35
C ALA A 163 -12.63 -7.62 -6.17
N ARG A 164 -13.00 -8.34 -5.10
CA ARG A 164 -14.39 -8.69 -4.79
C ARG A 164 -15.19 -7.53 -4.21
N GLU A 165 -14.52 -6.51 -3.72
CA GLU A 165 -15.14 -5.35 -3.09
C GLU A 165 -15.42 -4.23 -4.09
N ILE A 166 -14.96 -4.37 -5.31
CA ILE A 166 -15.13 -3.37 -6.38
C ILE A 166 -16.36 -3.75 -7.27
#